data_a2b25a9799617eb3d3cd8a4388e97bf7
#
_entry.id   a2b25a9799617eb3d3cd8a4388e97bf7
#
_cell.length_a   1.000
_cell.length_b   1.000
_cell.length_c   1.000
_cell.angle_alpha   90.00
_cell.angle_beta   90.00
_cell.angle_gamma   90.00
#
_symmetry.space_group_name_H-M   'P 1'
#
loop_
_entity.id
_entity.type
_entity.pdbx_description
1 polymer ?
#
loop_
_entity_poly.entity_id
_entity_poly.type
_entity_poly.pdbx_seq_one_letter_code
_entity_poly.pdbx_strand_id
1 'polypeptide(L)'
;MILSVCSLFVGVLDIRPSDLLIGSVETWEIFLISRLPRLLAILCTGIGMSVAGLIMQQLCMNKFVSPTTGATISSAQFGILLALLFAPGSTLWGRAAFSFVCAVLGTWVFVWFIQHIQFKDVVMVPLVGIMFSNVVTGVTNYLAYKYEMTQALSSWLVGHFSTVIRGRYELVWLAVPLVVLAFVFANHFNIVGMGKDFSQ
;
A
#
# COMPACT_ATOMS: atom_id res chain seq x y z
N MET A 1 -8.27 -12.45 -14.58
CA MET A 1 -9.63 -12.94 -14.34
C MET A 1 -9.69 -14.44 -14.00
N ILE A 2 -9.15 -15.34 -14.81
CA ILE A 2 -9.19 -16.80 -14.53
C ILE A 2 -8.59 -17.12 -13.15
N LEU A 3 -7.39 -16.63 -12.84
CA LEU A 3 -6.73 -16.83 -11.55
C LEU A 3 -7.54 -16.26 -10.37
N SER A 4 -8.26 -15.16 -10.55
CA SER A 4 -9.12 -14.57 -9.51
C SER A 4 -10.32 -15.47 -9.20
N VAL A 5 -10.91 -16.08 -10.21
CA VAL A 5 -11.99 -17.06 -10.03
C VAL A 5 -11.47 -18.34 -9.39
N CYS A 6 -10.33 -18.87 -9.85
CA CYS A 6 -9.69 -20.04 -9.23
C CYS A 6 -9.34 -19.80 -7.76
N SER A 7 -8.88 -18.59 -7.40
CA SER A 7 -8.54 -18.21 -6.02
C SER A 7 -9.73 -18.28 -5.05
N LEU A 8 -10.97 -18.18 -5.53
CA LEU A 8 -12.16 -18.32 -4.70
C LEU A 8 -12.37 -19.78 -4.23
N PHE A 9 -11.94 -20.74 -5.04
CA PHE A 9 -12.17 -22.17 -4.77
C PHE A 9 -10.98 -22.84 -4.08
N VAL A 10 -9.77 -22.30 -4.21
CA VAL A 10 -8.55 -22.84 -3.60
C VAL A 10 -8.36 -22.30 -2.18
N GLY A 11 -8.21 -23.19 -1.18
CA GLY A 11 -7.91 -22.79 0.20
C GLY A 11 -7.93 -23.99 1.15
N VAL A 12 -7.81 -23.74 2.45
CA VAL A 12 -7.75 -24.76 3.51
C VAL A 12 -8.99 -25.67 3.54
N LEU A 13 -10.15 -25.12 3.22
CA LEU A 13 -11.39 -25.88 3.01
C LEU A 13 -11.65 -25.91 1.50
N ASP A 14 -11.69 -27.08 0.91
CA ASP A 14 -12.02 -27.26 -0.50
C ASP A 14 -13.52 -27.01 -0.71
N ILE A 15 -13.85 -25.87 -1.30
CA ILE A 15 -15.22 -25.54 -1.71
C ILE A 15 -15.32 -25.88 -3.19
N ARG A 16 -16.14 -26.88 -3.51
CA ARG A 16 -16.44 -27.22 -4.91
C ARG A 16 -17.53 -26.28 -5.45
N PRO A 17 -17.47 -25.92 -6.73
CA PRO A 17 -18.54 -25.13 -7.35
C PRO A 17 -19.94 -25.73 -7.18
N SER A 18 -20.04 -27.08 -7.11
CA SER A 18 -21.27 -27.82 -6.84
C SER A 18 -21.85 -27.49 -5.45
N ASP A 19 -21.02 -27.24 -4.45
CA ASP A 19 -21.45 -27.03 -3.07
C ASP A 19 -22.11 -25.65 -2.90
N LEU A 20 -21.70 -24.66 -3.71
CA LEU A 20 -22.35 -23.36 -3.80
C LEU A 20 -23.73 -23.46 -4.50
N LEU A 21 -23.89 -24.37 -5.45
CA LEU A 21 -25.16 -24.59 -6.14
C LEU A 21 -26.16 -25.39 -5.27
N ILE A 22 -25.68 -26.28 -4.43
CA ILE A 22 -26.51 -27.07 -3.50
C ILE A 22 -26.98 -26.22 -2.30
N GLY A 23 -26.29 -25.06 -2.04
CA GLY A 23 -26.84 -24.02 -1.16
C GLY A 23 -26.78 -24.33 0.34
N SER A 24 -25.74 -25.05 0.84
CA SER A 24 -25.57 -25.15 2.29
C SER A 24 -25.25 -23.78 2.89
N VAL A 25 -25.97 -23.37 3.92
CA VAL A 25 -25.81 -22.08 4.58
C VAL A 25 -24.36 -21.88 5.04
N GLU A 26 -23.73 -22.92 5.58
CA GLU A 26 -22.33 -22.89 6.03
C GLU A 26 -21.35 -22.57 4.91
N THR A 27 -21.53 -23.12 3.72
CA THR A 27 -20.65 -22.88 2.58
C THR A 27 -20.74 -21.42 2.10
N TRP A 28 -21.93 -20.85 2.08
CA TRP A 28 -22.16 -19.45 1.74
C TRP A 28 -21.58 -18.52 2.79
N GLU A 29 -21.68 -18.84 4.08
CA GLU A 29 -21.08 -18.04 5.15
C GLU A 29 -19.55 -18.00 5.02
N ILE A 30 -18.89 -19.14 4.81
CA ILE A 30 -17.44 -19.21 4.62
C ILE A 30 -17.02 -18.39 3.39
N PHE A 31 -17.77 -18.49 2.31
CA PHE A 31 -17.50 -17.77 1.08
C PHE A 31 -17.57 -16.25 1.29
N LEU A 32 -18.64 -15.73 1.94
CA LEU A 32 -18.88 -14.31 2.16
C LEU A 32 -18.00 -13.73 3.28
N ILE A 33 -17.63 -14.50 4.29
CA ILE A 33 -16.84 -14.02 5.42
C ILE A 33 -15.34 -14.05 5.14
N SER A 34 -14.87 -15.02 4.37
CA SER A 34 -13.41 -15.23 4.18
C SER A 34 -12.96 -15.08 2.72
N ARG A 35 -13.61 -15.75 1.76
CA ARG A 35 -13.12 -15.85 0.39
C ARG A 35 -13.27 -14.56 -0.39
N LEU A 36 -14.47 -14.02 -0.38
CA LEU A 36 -14.80 -12.79 -1.08
C LEU A 36 -14.01 -11.58 -0.56
N PRO A 37 -13.93 -11.32 0.77
CA PRO A 37 -13.13 -10.23 1.31
C PRO A 37 -11.65 -10.32 0.95
N ARG A 38 -11.07 -11.53 0.99
CA ARG A 38 -9.67 -11.74 0.59
C ARG A 38 -9.45 -11.40 -0.89
N LEU A 39 -10.30 -11.89 -1.78
CA LEU A 39 -10.19 -11.58 -3.20
C LEU A 39 -10.30 -10.08 -3.46
N LEU A 40 -11.29 -9.41 -2.86
CA LEU A 40 -11.47 -7.97 -2.99
C LEU A 40 -10.25 -7.20 -2.48
N ALA A 41 -9.69 -7.59 -1.33
CA ALA A 41 -8.48 -6.98 -0.80
C ALA A 41 -7.27 -7.13 -1.74
N ILE A 42 -7.06 -8.32 -2.31
CA ILE A 42 -5.99 -8.58 -3.28
C ILE A 42 -6.17 -7.71 -4.53
N LEU A 43 -7.38 -7.68 -5.10
CA LEU A 43 -7.67 -6.90 -6.30
C LEU A 43 -7.50 -5.39 -6.06
N CYS A 44 -8.07 -4.86 -4.96
CA CYS A 44 -7.95 -3.44 -4.63
C CYS A 44 -6.48 -3.04 -4.38
N THR A 45 -5.73 -3.87 -3.65
CA THR A 45 -4.30 -3.63 -3.40
C THR A 45 -3.50 -3.67 -4.70
N GLY A 46 -3.74 -4.68 -5.55
CA GLY A 46 -3.07 -4.82 -6.83
C GLY A 46 -3.34 -3.65 -7.78
N ILE A 47 -4.60 -3.25 -7.91
CA ILE A 47 -5.00 -2.09 -8.72
C ILE A 47 -4.38 -0.80 -8.14
N GLY A 48 -4.50 -0.57 -6.83
CA GLY A 48 -3.94 0.61 -6.18
C GLY A 48 -2.44 0.74 -6.37
N MET A 49 -1.69 -0.34 -6.16
CA MET A 49 -0.23 -0.37 -6.37
C MET A 49 0.15 -0.17 -7.83
N SER A 50 -0.61 -0.74 -8.77
CA SER A 50 -0.36 -0.55 -10.20
C SER A 50 -0.56 0.90 -10.62
N VAL A 51 -1.65 1.53 -10.19
CA VAL A 51 -1.93 2.94 -10.48
C VAL A 51 -0.90 3.86 -9.84
N ALA A 52 -0.55 3.63 -8.56
CA ALA A 52 0.49 4.39 -7.89
C ALA A 52 1.86 4.24 -8.58
N GLY A 53 2.20 3.04 -9.05
CA GLY A 53 3.40 2.78 -9.83
C GLY A 53 3.44 3.56 -11.13
N LEU A 54 2.36 3.56 -11.89
CA LEU A 54 2.27 4.32 -13.14
C LEU A 54 2.41 5.83 -12.89
N ILE A 55 1.76 6.38 -11.86
CA ILE A 55 1.89 7.79 -11.49
C ILE A 55 3.35 8.12 -11.16
N MET A 56 4.01 7.31 -10.34
CA MET A 56 5.41 7.53 -9.99
C MET A 56 6.34 7.45 -11.19
N GLN A 57 6.11 6.52 -12.12
CA GLN A 57 6.87 6.41 -13.36
C GLN A 57 6.71 7.65 -14.25
N GLN A 58 5.49 8.20 -14.34
CA GLN A 58 5.23 9.43 -15.10
C GLN A 58 5.88 10.66 -14.45
N LEU A 59 5.72 10.82 -13.12
CA LEU A 59 6.29 11.95 -12.38
C LEU A 59 7.82 11.97 -12.41
N CYS A 60 8.45 10.80 -12.35
CA CYS A 60 9.91 10.66 -12.38
C CYS A 60 10.46 10.54 -13.82
N MET A 61 9.60 10.50 -14.83
CA MET A 61 9.97 10.20 -16.23
C MET A 61 10.91 8.97 -16.37
N ASN A 62 10.71 8.00 -15.49
CA ASN A 62 11.56 6.81 -15.39
C ASN A 62 10.72 5.56 -15.13
N LYS A 63 10.73 4.64 -16.10
CA LYS A 63 9.96 3.38 -16.06
C LYS A 63 10.44 2.38 -15.00
N PHE A 64 11.61 2.56 -14.42
CA PHE A 64 12.18 1.68 -13.39
C PHE A 64 11.78 2.10 -11.97
N VAL A 65 11.07 3.20 -11.81
CA VAL A 65 10.63 3.68 -10.50
C VAL A 65 9.45 2.86 -10.00
N SER A 66 9.48 2.51 -8.73
CA SER A 66 8.39 1.81 -8.04
C SER A 66 7.50 2.80 -7.26
N PRO A 67 6.27 2.42 -6.90
CA PRO A 67 5.40 3.26 -6.06
C PRO A 67 6.00 3.54 -4.67
N THR A 68 6.98 2.75 -4.25
CA THR A 68 7.65 2.86 -2.95
C THR A 68 8.84 3.80 -2.93
N THR A 69 9.28 4.28 -4.10
CA THR A 69 10.50 5.11 -4.24
C THR A 69 10.42 6.44 -3.50
N GLY A 70 9.21 6.99 -3.28
CA GLY A 70 9.01 8.24 -2.54
C GLY A 70 9.06 8.12 -1.01
N ALA A 71 9.69 7.08 -0.46
CA ALA A 71 9.78 6.78 0.97
C ALA A 71 8.42 6.58 1.69
N THR A 72 7.34 6.42 0.93
CA THR A 72 5.98 6.29 1.44
C THR A 72 5.84 5.09 2.37
N ILE A 73 6.35 3.91 1.96
CA ILE A 73 6.26 2.69 2.77
C ILE A 73 7.12 2.78 4.02
N SER A 74 8.37 3.25 3.95
CA SER A 74 9.23 3.39 5.12
C SER A 74 8.65 4.39 6.14
N SER A 75 8.03 5.47 5.68
CA SER A 75 7.31 6.42 6.53
C SER A 75 6.03 5.83 7.13
N ALA A 76 5.30 5.00 6.38
CA ALA A 76 4.16 4.24 6.89
C ALA A 76 4.58 3.26 7.99
N GLN A 77 5.69 2.55 7.82
CA GLN A 77 6.27 1.65 8.82
C GLN A 77 6.65 2.40 10.09
N PHE A 78 7.26 3.58 9.95
CA PHE A 78 7.56 4.46 11.08
C PHE A 78 6.28 4.85 11.82
N GLY A 79 5.19 5.17 11.11
CA GLY A 79 3.88 5.46 11.69
C GLY A 79 3.28 4.28 12.46
N ILE A 80 3.44 3.04 11.97
CA ILE A 80 3.03 1.83 12.70
C ILE A 80 3.83 1.71 14.00
N LEU A 81 5.14 1.93 13.96
CA LEU A 81 5.98 1.90 15.15
C LEU A 81 5.53 2.95 16.17
N LEU A 82 5.25 4.19 15.74
CA LEU A 82 4.75 5.24 16.63
C LEU A 82 3.40 4.85 17.26
N ALA A 83 2.50 4.25 16.51
CA ALA A 83 1.24 3.75 17.03
C ALA A 83 1.43 2.66 18.09
N LEU A 84 2.39 1.76 17.88
CA LEU A 84 2.72 0.71 18.86
C LEU A 84 3.33 1.27 20.14
N LEU A 85 4.15 2.33 20.04
CA LEU A 85 4.81 2.95 21.18
C LEU A 85 3.88 3.87 21.98
N PHE A 86 3.14 4.76 21.32
CA PHE A 86 2.36 5.80 21.97
C PHE A 86 0.89 5.41 22.21
N ALA A 87 0.38 4.46 21.44
CA ALA A 87 -1.01 4.00 21.54
C ALA A 87 -1.10 2.45 21.43
N PRO A 88 -0.51 1.70 22.38
CA PRO A 88 -0.45 0.23 22.31
C PRO A 88 -1.84 -0.42 22.28
N GLY A 89 -2.86 0.22 22.88
CA GLY A 89 -4.26 -0.22 22.84
C GLY A 89 -5.06 0.25 21.63
N SER A 90 -4.42 0.88 20.62
CA SER A 90 -5.11 1.39 19.46
C SER A 90 -5.73 0.28 18.63
N THR A 91 -6.91 0.56 18.09
CA THR A 91 -7.61 -0.32 17.14
C THR A 91 -6.83 -0.40 15.81
N LEU A 92 -7.23 -1.35 14.96
CA LEU A 92 -6.70 -1.46 13.59
C LEU A 92 -6.80 -0.11 12.83
N TRP A 93 -7.91 0.59 12.96
CA TRP A 93 -8.14 1.91 12.38
C TRP A 93 -7.19 2.98 12.91
N GLY A 94 -6.94 2.97 14.23
CA GLY A 94 -5.98 3.89 14.85
C GLY A 94 -4.57 3.71 14.29
N ARG A 95 -4.08 2.46 14.20
CA ARG A 95 -2.77 2.15 13.62
C ARG A 95 -2.68 2.51 12.14
N ALA A 96 -3.74 2.26 11.38
CA ALA A 96 -3.82 2.66 9.99
C ALA A 96 -3.77 4.19 9.83
N ALA A 97 -4.45 4.94 10.70
CA ALA A 97 -4.41 6.41 10.69
C ALA A 97 -3.01 6.95 10.99
N PHE A 98 -2.31 6.44 12.01
CA PHE A 98 -0.91 6.79 12.28
C PHE A 98 -0.01 6.51 11.08
N SER A 99 -0.12 5.32 10.50
CA SER A 99 0.62 4.90 9.32
C SER A 99 0.36 5.84 8.13
N PHE A 100 -0.90 6.16 7.87
CA PHE A 100 -1.30 7.05 6.78
C PHE A 100 -0.77 8.47 6.96
N VAL A 101 -0.93 9.06 8.14
CA VAL A 101 -0.41 10.41 8.46
C VAL A 101 1.10 10.46 8.29
N CYS A 102 1.84 9.48 8.82
CA CYS A 102 3.29 9.42 8.65
C CYS A 102 3.70 9.20 7.20
N ALA A 103 2.96 8.39 6.43
CA ALA A 103 3.21 8.21 5.00
C ALA A 103 3.06 9.51 4.23
N VAL A 104 1.98 10.27 4.49
CA VAL A 104 1.74 11.58 3.85
C VAL A 104 2.82 12.58 4.25
N LEU A 105 3.14 12.70 5.53
CA LEU A 105 4.18 13.61 6.02
C LEU A 105 5.55 13.26 5.46
N GLY A 106 5.94 11.98 5.47
CA GLY A 106 7.21 11.54 4.92
C GLY A 106 7.33 11.77 3.42
N THR A 107 6.26 11.51 2.67
CA THR A 107 6.21 11.82 1.24
C THR A 107 6.27 13.32 0.99
N TRP A 108 5.59 14.12 1.81
CA TRP A 108 5.64 15.58 1.71
C TRP A 108 7.05 16.13 1.99
N VAL A 109 7.72 15.65 3.04
CA VAL A 109 9.12 15.99 3.35
C VAL A 109 10.04 15.59 2.20
N PHE A 110 9.86 14.39 1.63
CA PHE A 110 10.63 13.93 0.47
C PHE A 110 10.43 14.84 -0.74
N VAL A 111 9.19 15.22 -1.07
CA VAL A 111 8.88 16.12 -2.19
C VAL A 111 9.47 17.50 -1.95
N TRP A 112 9.33 18.02 -0.74
CA TRP A 112 9.94 19.31 -0.35
C TRP A 112 11.45 19.28 -0.49
N PHE A 113 12.11 18.22 -0.05
CA PHE A 113 13.55 18.03 -0.19
C PHE A 113 13.99 18.00 -1.65
N ILE A 114 13.29 17.23 -2.49
CA ILE A 114 13.57 17.14 -3.95
C ILE A 114 13.42 18.50 -4.65
N GLN A 115 12.46 19.31 -4.23
CA GLN A 115 12.26 20.65 -4.83
C GLN A 115 13.43 21.59 -4.57
N HIS A 116 14.19 21.41 -3.49
CA HIS A 116 15.33 22.23 -3.11
C HIS A 116 16.67 21.74 -3.70
N ILE A 117 16.70 20.57 -4.33
CA ILE A 117 17.89 20.08 -5.01
C ILE A 117 18.04 20.77 -6.37
N GLN A 118 19.23 21.32 -6.63
CA GLN A 118 19.52 22.08 -7.86
C GLN A 118 19.62 21.20 -9.12
N PHE A 119 20.04 19.95 -8.96
CA PHE A 119 20.22 18.99 -10.07
C PHE A 119 19.04 18.01 -10.09
N LYS A 120 18.17 18.17 -11.09
CA LYS A 120 16.94 17.34 -11.26
C LYS A 120 17.10 16.41 -12.46
N ASP A 121 18.09 15.54 -12.40
CA ASP A 121 18.19 14.46 -13.40
C ASP A 121 17.17 13.35 -13.13
N VAL A 122 16.71 12.71 -14.20
CA VAL A 122 15.74 11.59 -14.16
C VAL A 122 16.20 10.45 -13.23
N VAL A 123 17.52 10.25 -13.07
CA VAL A 123 18.09 9.20 -12.20
C VAL A 123 18.21 9.67 -10.74
N MET A 124 18.38 10.98 -10.51
CA MET A 124 18.61 11.52 -9.15
C MET A 124 17.39 11.38 -8.26
N VAL A 125 16.19 11.59 -8.76
CA VAL A 125 14.96 11.52 -7.97
C VAL A 125 14.74 10.14 -7.34
N PRO A 126 14.80 9.01 -8.10
CA PRO A 126 14.74 7.68 -7.52
C PRO A 126 15.86 7.38 -6.54
N LEU A 127 17.10 7.81 -6.83
CA LEU A 127 18.26 7.57 -5.97
C LEU A 127 18.08 8.24 -4.61
N VAL A 128 17.71 9.52 -4.59
CA VAL A 128 17.41 10.27 -3.37
C VAL A 128 16.25 9.63 -2.59
N GLY A 129 15.23 9.14 -3.30
CA GLY A 129 14.11 8.42 -2.69
C GLY A 129 14.53 7.17 -1.95
N ILE A 130 15.41 6.36 -2.54
CA ILE A 130 15.97 5.16 -1.90
C ILE A 130 16.83 5.56 -0.68
N MET A 131 17.67 6.58 -0.81
CA MET A 131 18.52 7.05 0.30
C MET A 131 17.65 7.57 1.47
N PHE A 132 16.62 8.35 1.17
CA PHE A 132 15.69 8.86 2.18
C PHE A 132 14.90 7.71 2.85
N SER A 133 14.43 6.73 2.08
CA SER A 133 13.79 5.53 2.61
C SER A 133 14.69 4.75 3.56
N ASN A 134 15.98 4.60 3.21
CA ASN A 134 16.95 3.90 4.05
C ASN A 134 17.22 4.63 5.37
N VAL A 135 17.27 5.97 5.36
CA VAL A 135 17.40 6.78 6.58
C VAL A 135 16.20 6.58 7.50
N VAL A 136 14.97 6.70 6.96
CA VAL A 136 13.73 6.49 7.73
C VAL A 136 13.66 5.07 8.29
N THR A 137 14.01 4.07 7.47
CA THR A 137 14.05 2.66 7.89
C THR A 137 15.09 2.42 8.98
N GLY A 138 16.28 3.04 8.87
CA GLY A 138 17.32 2.95 9.88
C GLY A 138 16.86 3.50 11.24
N VAL A 139 16.23 4.68 11.25
CA VAL A 139 15.64 5.27 12.46
C VAL A 139 14.54 4.37 13.03
N THR A 140 13.65 3.86 12.16
CA THR A 140 12.57 2.95 12.57
C THR A 140 13.11 1.69 13.23
N ASN A 141 14.10 1.04 12.62
CA ASN A 141 14.70 -0.18 13.15
C ASN A 141 15.47 0.07 14.47
N TYR A 142 16.19 1.19 14.58
CA TYR A 142 16.85 1.57 15.81
C TYR A 142 15.85 1.74 16.97
N LEU A 143 14.76 2.47 16.74
CA LEU A 143 13.72 2.66 17.76
C LEU A 143 13.00 1.35 18.08
N ALA A 144 12.68 0.54 17.07
CA ALA A 144 12.06 -0.76 17.28
C ALA A 144 12.92 -1.69 18.11
N TYR A 145 14.25 -1.69 17.89
CA TYR A 145 15.19 -2.44 18.69
C TYR A 145 15.28 -1.90 20.13
N LYS A 146 15.43 -0.58 20.29
CA LYS A 146 15.56 0.08 21.60
C LYS A 146 14.34 -0.19 22.52
N TYR A 147 13.16 -0.28 21.96
CA TYR A 147 11.91 -0.50 22.70
C TYR A 147 11.40 -1.95 22.61
N GLU A 148 12.22 -2.88 22.14
CA GLU A 148 11.89 -4.32 21.99
C GLU A 148 10.64 -4.60 21.14
N MET A 149 10.33 -3.70 20.20
CA MET A 149 9.15 -3.78 19.32
C MET A 149 9.44 -4.43 17.95
N THR A 150 10.65 -4.95 17.74
CA THR A 150 11.07 -5.50 16.42
C THR A 150 10.17 -6.61 15.96
N GLN A 151 9.79 -7.55 16.85
CA GLN A 151 8.90 -8.67 16.51
C GLN A 151 7.48 -8.17 16.17
N ALA A 152 6.95 -7.25 16.96
CA ALA A 152 5.63 -6.65 16.74
C ALA A 152 5.61 -5.89 15.41
N LEU A 153 6.63 -5.07 15.13
CA LEU A 153 6.75 -4.34 13.87
C LEU A 153 6.83 -5.30 12.68
N SER A 154 7.67 -6.33 12.75
CA SER A 154 7.81 -7.33 11.68
C SER A 154 6.49 -8.03 11.35
N SER A 155 5.70 -8.38 12.36
CA SER A 155 4.40 -9.02 12.14
C SER A 155 3.38 -8.13 11.42
N TRP A 156 3.52 -6.80 11.56
CA TRP A 156 2.70 -5.82 10.84
C TRP A 156 3.18 -5.57 9.41
N LEU A 157 4.48 -5.74 9.15
CA LEU A 157 5.08 -5.51 7.84
C LEU A 157 4.90 -6.69 6.88
N VAL A 158 4.79 -7.89 7.41
CA VAL A 158 4.51 -9.08 6.61
C VAL A 158 3.02 -9.11 6.30
N GLY A 159 2.65 -8.63 5.13
CA GLY A 159 1.25 -8.60 4.67
C GLY A 159 0.74 -10.02 4.38
N HIS A 160 -0.18 -10.50 5.21
CA HIS A 160 -0.85 -11.77 5.01
C HIS A 160 -2.31 -11.58 4.60
N PHE A 161 -2.64 -11.82 3.33
CA PHE A 161 -4.03 -11.84 2.88
C PHE A 161 -4.84 -13.00 3.47
N SER A 162 -4.18 -13.99 4.06
CA SER A 162 -4.85 -15.12 4.76
C SER A 162 -5.62 -14.68 6.00
N THR A 163 -5.24 -13.56 6.63
CA THR A 163 -5.91 -13.03 7.83
C THR A 163 -7.03 -12.04 7.49
N VAL A 164 -7.26 -11.78 6.21
CA VAL A 164 -8.32 -10.86 5.76
C VAL A 164 -9.66 -11.58 5.83
N ILE A 165 -10.50 -11.11 6.74
CA ILE A 165 -11.87 -11.56 6.97
C ILE A 165 -12.81 -10.36 7.04
N ARG A 166 -14.11 -10.60 6.95
CA ARG A 166 -15.13 -9.58 7.15
C ARG A 166 -14.92 -8.86 8.50
N GLY A 167 -14.92 -7.53 8.51
CA GLY A 167 -14.62 -6.68 9.67
C GLY A 167 -13.16 -6.20 9.76
N ARG A 168 -12.27 -6.65 8.84
CA ARG A 168 -10.86 -6.20 8.82
C ARG A 168 -10.38 -5.73 7.46
N TYR A 169 -11.15 -5.92 6.39
CA TYR A 169 -10.77 -5.52 5.03
C TYR A 169 -11.33 -4.16 4.61
N GLU A 170 -12.22 -3.59 5.41
CA GLU A 170 -12.95 -2.35 5.09
C GLU A 170 -12.02 -1.16 4.87
N LEU A 171 -10.83 -1.18 5.50
CA LEU A 171 -9.78 -0.17 5.26
C LEU A 171 -9.34 -0.11 3.79
N VAL A 172 -9.42 -1.22 3.07
CA VAL A 172 -9.04 -1.28 1.65
C VAL A 172 -9.98 -0.44 0.78
N TRP A 173 -11.23 -0.27 1.20
CA TRP A 173 -12.21 0.56 0.48
C TRP A 173 -11.80 2.05 0.44
N LEU A 174 -10.97 2.51 1.38
CA LEU A 174 -10.42 3.86 1.32
C LEU A 174 -9.47 4.07 0.13
N ALA A 175 -8.89 3.01 -0.41
CA ALA A 175 -8.07 3.09 -1.61
C ALA A 175 -8.89 3.32 -2.88
N VAL A 176 -10.15 2.87 -2.92
CA VAL A 176 -11.01 2.96 -4.12
C VAL A 176 -11.23 4.42 -4.56
N PRO A 177 -11.68 5.35 -3.71
CA PRO A 177 -11.85 6.74 -4.12
C PRO A 177 -10.52 7.39 -4.54
N LEU A 178 -9.40 7.03 -3.92
CA LEU A 178 -8.08 7.53 -4.30
C LEU A 178 -7.68 7.05 -5.70
N VAL A 179 -7.95 5.78 -6.02
CA VAL A 179 -7.71 5.22 -7.36
C VAL A 179 -8.60 5.88 -8.40
N VAL A 180 -9.87 6.14 -8.08
CA VAL A 180 -10.80 6.85 -8.98
C VAL A 180 -10.30 8.28 -9.22
N LEU A 181 -9.89 9.01 -8.17
CA LEU A 181 -9.29 10.34 -8.31
C LEU A 181 -8.04 10.29 -9.19
N ALA A 182 -7.15 9.34 -8.95
CA ALA A 182 -5.94 9.17 -9.75
C ALA A 182 -6.28 8.94 -11.24
N PHE A 183 -7.34 8.17 -11.52
CA PHE A 183 -7.80 7.93 -12.89
C PHE A 183 -8.40 9.19 -13.53
N VAL A 184 -9.17 9.98 -12.80
CA VAL A 184 -9.72 11.27 -13.29
C VAL A 184 -8.59 12.24 -13.65
N PHE A 185 -7.51 12.26 -12.85
CA PHE A 185 -6.32 13.09 -13.12
C PHE A 185 -5.28 12.43 -14.03
N ALA A 186 -5.55 11.25 -14.59
CA ALA A 186 -4.60 10.49 -15.41
C ALA A 186 -4.03 11.29 -16.59
N ASN A 187 -4.86 12.12 -17.24
CA ASN A 187 -4.41 12.97 -18.34
C ASN A 187 -3.35 14.00 -17.90
N HIS A 188 -3.50 14.57 -16.69
CA HIS A 188 -2.50 15.50 -16.15
C HIS A 188 -1.16 14.80 -15.89
N PHE A 189 -1.19 13.59 -15.35
CA PHE A 189 0.03 12.80 -15.14
C PHE A 189 0.70 12.42 -16.46
N ASN A 190 -0.08 12.08 -17.49
CA ASN A 190 0.45 11.79 -18.83
C ASN A 190 1.14 13.01 -19.46
N ILE A 191 0.54 14.21 -19.34
CA ILE A 191 1.13 15.46 -19.84
C ILE A 191 2.45 15.74 -19.13
N VAL A 192 2.49 15.61 -17.80
CA VAL A 192 3.74 15.79 -17.02
C VAL A 192 4.80 14.77 -17.45
N GLY A 193 4.41 13.51 -17.73
CA GLY A 193 5.29 12.45 -18.16
C GLY A 193 5.88 12.64 -19.57
N MET A 194 5.27 13.50 -20.42
CA MET A 194 5.80 13.84 -21.76
C MET A 194 6.95 14.86 -21.71
N GLY A 195 7.25 15.42 -20.55
CA GLY A 195 8.35 16.37 -20.36
C GLY A 195 7.95 17.85 -20.49
N LYS A 196 8.91 18.73 -20.21
CA LYS A 196 8.69 20.18 -20.11
C LYS A 196 8.21 20.85 -21.40
N ASP A 197 8.54 20.27 -22.56
CA ASP A 197 8.20 20.86 -23.87
C ASP A 197 6.71 20.73 -24.21
N PHE A 198 5.98 19.85 -23.51
CA PHE A 198 4.53 19.61 -23.69
C PHE A 198 3.67 20.04 -22.51
N SER A 199 4.27 20.50 -21.41
CA SER A 199 3.56 20.88 -20.18
C SER A 199 3.27 22.37 -20.02
N GLN A 200 3.55 23.18 -21.10
CA GLN A 200 3.20 24.61 -21.16
C GLN A 200 1.90 24.84 -21.84
#